data_8edbe7415c54e3f8fbc39b0df15909ba
#
_entry.id   8edbe7415c54e3f8fbc39b0df15909ba
#
_cell.length_a   1.000
_cell.length_b   1.000
_cell.length_c   1.000
_cell.angle_alpha   90.00
_cell.angle_beta   90.00
_cell.angle_gamma   90.00
#
_symmetry.space_group_name_H-M   'P 1'
#
loop_
_entity.id
_entity.type
_entity.pdbx_description
1 polymer ?
#
loop_
_entity_poly.entity_id
_entity_poly.type
_entity_poly.pdbx_seq_one_letter_code
_entity_poly.pdbx_strand_id
1 'polypeptide(L)'
;MPPSARTIVDPRFPAELARLRRVRGLSLRDLARLAYVGKSYVHDLETGRTRPSRELAAHLDDTLQAGGTLAAMVVDAPTVTTPDDDDRLAYVLAEPTRLDAAAVRLLAEVLAAQRRLDDVLPAPVTLPAMVAQWSTMQQLAERAAGPYAGQLHEVVAEWTQFVGWLHAEARNDGEAIQVLIEAARQADAVDSGPLAAQVENFRGYVERQRGNPRGIVRHFLTAYHTPGATALQRVGDAVQAAHGFALLGDRHSAVGLLGEASDLTEAAEREQAPVLAYWLTPTFSRMGLGLAYLALGDTSAGIDNLRVGLAGLPPDQRDAAWTQEYRQALAVATG
;
A
#
# COMPACT_ATOMS: atom_id res chain seq x y z
N MET A 1 -5.04 31.50 -12.75
CA MET A 1 -4.10 30.40 -13.00
C MET A 1 -4.68 29.16 -12.30
N PRO A 2 -4.78 27.99 -12.95
CA PRO A 2 -5.17 26.80 -12.23
C PRO A 2 -4.16 26.54 -11.10
N PRO A 3 -4.58 26.02 -9.93
CA PRO A 3 -3.65 25.68 -8.86
C PRO A 3 -2.61 24.72 -9.41
N SER A 4 -1.34 25.00 -9.14
CA SER A 4 -0.23 24.14 -9.52
C SER A 4 -0.48 22.76 -8.88
N ALA A 5 -0.62 21.73 -9.70
CA ALA A 5 -0.75 20.36 -9.21
C ALA A 5 0.40 20.07 -8.24
N ARG A 6 0.08 19.67 -7.01
CA ARG A 6 1.10 19.29 -6.03
C ARG A 6 1.72 17.97 -6.51
N THR A 7 3.02 17.97 -6.72
CA THR A 7 3.76 16.76 -7.09
C THR A 7 4.34 16.08 -5.87
N ILE A 8 4.31 14.75 -5.89
CA ILE A 8 5.02 13.89 -4.94
C ILE A 8 6.29 13.45 -5.64
N VAL A 9 7.42 13.68 -4.98
CA VAL A 9 8.76 13.43 -5.53
C VAL A 9 9.47 12.40 -4.66
N ASP A 10 9.95 11.32 -5.27
CA ASP A 10 10.79 10.33 -4.61
C ASP A 10 12.01 11.01 -3.97
N PRO A 11 12.31 10.81 -2.68
CA PRO A 11 13.48 11.38 -2.02
C PRO A 11 14.81 11.09 -2.71
N ARG A 12 14.89 10.04 -3.51
CA ARG A 12 16.09 9.67 -4.29
C ARG A 12 16.25 10.52 -5.56
N PHE A 13 15.21 11.24 -5.99
CA PHE A 13 15.26 12.05 -7.22
C PHE A 13 16.47 13.01 -7.28
N PRO A 14 16.82 13.77 -6.23
CA PRO A 14 17.99 14.68 -6.27
C PRO A 14 19.29 13.95 -6.56
N ALA A 15 19.53 12.84 -5.87
CA ALA A 15 20.73 12.03 -6.02
C ALA A 15 20.80 11.36 -7.40
N GLU A 16 19.67 10.87 -7.89
CA GLU A 16 19.57 10.20 -9.18
C GLU A 16 19.74 11.18 -10.35
N LEU A 17 19.15 12.38 -10.27
CA LEU A 17 19.36 13.45 -11.22
C LEU A 17 20.85 13.82 -11.32
N ALA A 18 21.51 14.00 -10.17
CA ALA A 18 22.93 14.30 -10.11
C ALA A 18 23.80 13.16 -10.68
N ARG A 19 23.42 11.91 -10.42
CA ARG A 19 24.09 10.71 -10.95
C ARG A 19 23.99 10.65 -12.47
N LEU A 20 22.78 10.76 -13.02
CA LEU A 20 22.52 10.69 -14.46
C LEU A 20 23.22 11.81 -15.21
N ARG A 21 23.18 13.04 -14.70
CA ARG A 21 23.92 14.18 -15.29
C ARG A 21 25.42 13.88 -15.37
N ARG A 22 26.05 13.36 -14.30
CA ARG A 22 27.47 13.00 -14.27
C ARG A 22 27.80 11.88 -15.24
N VAL A 23 26.97 10.85 -15.33
CA VAL A 23 27.14 9.74 -16.29
C VAL A 23 27.16 10.26 -17.73
N ARG A 24 26.35 11.30 -18.01
CA ARG A 24 26.34 11.97 -19.33
C ARG A 24 27.48 12.99 -19.51
N GLY A 25 28.37 13.17 -18.54
CA GLY A 25 29.48 14.12 -18.60
C GLY A 25 29.06 15.59 -18.62
N LEU A 26 27.82 15.90 -18.21
CA LEU A 26 27.28 17.25 -18.27
C LEU A 26 27.60 18.05 -16.99
N SER A 27 27.98 19.33 -17.16
CA SER A 27 28.00 20.28 -16.05
C SER A 27 26.57 20.72 -15.67
N LEU A 28 26.40 21.34 -14.49
CA LEU A 28 25.11 21.96 -14.11
C LEU A 28 24.64 23.00 -15.14
N ARG A 29 25.58 23.72 -15.77
CA ARG A 29 25.25 24.73 -16.78
C ARG A 29 24.82 24.09 -18.09
N ASP A 30 25.43 22.95 -18.47
CA ASP A 30 25.06 22.23 -19.68
C ASP A 30 23.67 21.62 -19.57
N LEU A 31 23.35 20.96 -18.44
CA LEU A 31 22.03 20.42 -18.19
C LEU A 31 20.97 21.53 -18.13
N ALA A 32 21.27 22.63 -17.45
CA ALA A 32 20.38 23.79 -17.39
C ALA A 32 20.04 24.36 -18.78
N ARG A 33 21.05 24.46 -19.66
CA ARG A 33 20.86 24.92 -21.04
C ARG A 33 20.01 23.94 -21.87
N LEU A 34 20.30 22.63 -21.74
CA LEU A 34 19.57 21.58 -22.48
C LEU A 34 18.13 21.43 -22.02
N ALA A 35 17.88 21.60 -20.72
CA ALA A 35 16.54 21.51 -20.14
C ALA A 35 15.80 22.85 -20.10
N TYR A 36 16.36 23.93 -20.68
CA TYR A 36 15.77 25.26 -20.71
C TYR A 36 15.40 25.83 -19.34
N VAL A 37 16.21 25.55 -18.32
CA VAL A 37 16.01 26.04 -16.94
C VAL A 37 17.23 26.78 -16.42
N GLY A 38 17.12 27.47 -15.29
CA GLY A 38 18.23 28.16 -14.66
C GLY A 38 19.25 27.18 -14.01
N LYS A 39 20.56 27.51 -14.05
CA LYS A 39 21.61 26.71 -13.39
C LYS A 39 21.33 26.54 -11.89
N SER A 40 20.90 27.60 -11.20
CA SER A 40 20.55 27.55 -9.78
C SER A 40 19.40 26.60 -9.53
N TYR A 41 18.42 26.56 -10.44
CA TYR A 41 17.27 25.67 -10.33
C TYR A 41 17.67 24.19 -10.45
N VAL A 42 18.58 23.85 -11.39
CA VAL A 42 19.16 22.50 -11.47
C VAL A 42 19.92 22.12 -10.20
N HIS A 43 20.69 23.05 -9.64
CA HIS A 43 21.37 22.84 -8.38
C HIS A 43 20.39 22.60 -7.21
N ASP A 44 19.32 23.36 -7.15
CA ASP A 44 18.29 23.23 -6.12
C ASP A 44 17.51 21.92 -6.26
N LEU A 45 17.30 21.42 -7.48
CA LEU A 45 16.76 20.09 -7.73
C LEU A 45 17.71 18.99 -7.25
N GLU A 46 19.01 19.07 -7.55
CA GLU A 46 20.02 18.08 -7.11
C GLU A 46 20.31 18.11 -5.61
N THR A 47 19.98 19.19 -4.93
CA THR A 47 20.12 19.33 -3.47
C THR A 47 18.82 19.13 -2.71
N GLY A 48 17.71 18.86 -3.41
CA GLY A 48 16.40 18.67 -2.82
C GLY A 48 15.75 19.95 -2.24
N ARG A 49 16.31 21.12 -2.53
CA ARG A 49 15.76 22.42 -2.08
C ARG A 49 14.49 22.84 -2.81
N THR A 50 14.29 22.30 -4.01
CA THR A 50 13.08 22.50 -4.78
C THR A 50 12.61 21.18 -5.39
N ARG A 51 11.32 21.12 -5.72
CA ARG A 51 10.69 19.95 -6.31
C ARG A 51 10.41 20.19 -7.79
N PRO A 52 10.64 19.22 -8.68
CA PRO A 52 10.26 19.34 -10.08
C PRO A 52 8.74 19.15 -10.24
N SER A 53 8.18 19.75 -11.30
CA SER A 53 6.88 19.30 -11.82
C SER A 53 7.06 17.99 -12.59
N ARG A 54 5.95 17.26 -12.82
CA ARG A 54 5.95 16.03 -13.61
C ARG A 54 6.48 16.27 -15.02
N GLU A 55 6.06 17.38 -15.66
CA GLU A 55 6.51 17.74 -17.00
C GLU A 55 8.02 18.02 -17.03
N LEU A 56 8.54 18.70 -16.00
CA LEU A 56 9.96 18.96 -15.89
C LEU A 56 10.75 17.67 -15.64
N ALA A 57 10.25 16.77 -14.80
CA ALA A 57 10.89 15.48 -14.56
C ALA A 57 10.95 14.64 -15.84
N ALA A 58 9.88 14.58 -16.62
CA ALA A 58 9.84 13.93 -17.92
C ALA A 58 10.81 14.57 -18.91
N HIS A 59 10.86 15.91 -18.95
CA HIS A 59 11.79 16.64 -19.82
C HIS A 59 13.27 16.43 -19.45
N LEU A 60 13.59 16.35 -18.16
CA LEU A 60 14.93 16.02 -17.68
C LEU A 60 15.28 14.55 -17.98
N ASP A 61 14.32 13.64 -17.89
CA ASP A 61 14.47 12.25 -18.25
C ASP A 61 14.84 12.08 -19.73
N ASP A 62 14.08 12.74 -20.63
CA ASP A 62 14.33 12.75 -22.07
C ASP A 62 15.70 13.38 -22.39
N THR A 63 15.99 14.54 -21.77
CA THR A 63 17.26 15.25 -21.94
C THR A 63 18.46 14.41 -21.58
N LEU A 64 18.33 13.63 -20.50
CA LEU A 64 19.36 12.72 -20.00
C LEU A 64 19.27 11.32 -20.59
N GLN A 65 18.26 11.03 -21.42
CA GLN A 65 17.96 9.73 -22.00
C GLN A 65 17.94 8.65 -20.89
N ALA A 66 17.20 8.93 -19.82
CA ALA A 66 17.18 8.11 -18.61
C ALA A 66 16.16 6.98 -18.65
N GLY A 67 15.43 6.82 -19.77
CA GLY A 67 14.52 5.70 -20.02
C GLY A 67 13.31 5.64 -19.08
N GLY A 68 12.80 6.80 -18.64
CA GLY A 68 11.65 6.89 -17.74
C GLY A 68 12.02 6.93 -16.24
N THR A 69 13.29 6.81 -15.91
CA THR A 69 13.75 6.71 -14.50
C THR A 69 13.38 7.94 -13.67
N LEU A 70 13.65 9.15 -14.19
CA LEU A 70 13.31 10.40 -13.47
C LEU A 70 11.82 10.72 -13.55
N ALA A 71 11.18 10.43 -14.69
CA ALA A 71 9.75 10.63 -14.87
C ALA A 71 8.92 9.78 -13.89
N ALA A 72 9.34 8.53 -13.65
CA ALA A 72 8.69 7.64 -12.70
C ALA A 72 8.83 8.07 -11.23
N MET A 73 9.84 8.92 -10.92
CA MET A 73 10.07 9.43 -9.58
C MET A 73 9.20 10.64 -9.20
N VAL A 74 8.38 11.15 -10.14
CA VAL A 74 7.52 12.31 -9.90
C VAL A 74 6.11 12.00 -10.38
N VAL A 75 5.18 11.95 -9.45
CA VAL A 75 3.75 11.72 -9.73
C VAL A 75 2.92 12.92 -9.27
N ASP A 76 1.84 13.19 -9.99
CA ASP A 76 0.88 14.19 -9.53
C ASP A 76 0.16 13.64 -8.30
N ALA A 77 0.13 14.44 -7.24
CA ALA A 77 -0.73 14.11 -6.10
C ALA A 77 -2.18 14.06 -6.60
N PRO A 78 -2.92 12.98 -6.35
CA PRO A 78 -4.32 12.94 -6.74
C PRO A 78 -5.04 14.12 -6.10
N THR A 79 -5.70 14.95 -6.92
CA THR A 79 -6.57 16.01 -6.42
C THR A 79 -7.87 15.34 -6.00
N VAL A 80 -7.93 14.90 -4.76
CA VAL A 80 -9.10 14.24 -4.17
C VAL A 80 -10.09 15.28 -3.67
N THR A 81 -9.62 16.51 -3.41
CA THR A 81 -10.40 17.57 -2.80
C THR A 81 -10.55 18.78 -3.71
N THR A 82 -11.71 19.43 -3.65
CA THR A 82 -11.94 20.76 -4.23
C THR A 82 -11.57 21.85 -3.20
N PRO A 83 -11.46 23.14 -3.60
CA PRO A 83 -11.28 24.23 -2.64
C PRO A 83 -12.35 24.28 -1.54
N ASP A 84 -13.60 23.98 -1.88
CA ASP A 84 -14.71 23.92 -0.91
C ASP A 84 -14.53 22.75 0.07
N ASP A 85 -13.98 21.62 -0.39
CA ASP A 85 -13.64 20.47 0.47
C ASP A 85 -12.47 20.80 1.39
N ASP A 86 -11.45 21.51 0.90
CA ASP A 86 -10.31 21.96 1.70
C ASP A 86 -10.77 22.90 2.81
N ASP A 87 -11.65 23.85 2.51
CA ASP A 87 -12.25 24.77 3.49
C ASP A 87 -13.11 24.02 4.52
N ARG A 88 -13.88 23.01 4.09
CA ARG A 88 -14.66 22.14 4.97
C ARG A 88 -13.77 21.36 5.92
N LEU A 89 -12.72 20.72 5.42
CA LEU A 89 -11.77 19.98 6.27
C LEU A 89 -11.07 20.89 7.25
N ALA A 90 -10.61 22.07 6.82
CA ALA A 90 -10.01 23.06 7.70
C ALA A 90 -10.96 23.49 8.82
N TYR A 91 -12.24 23.71 8.49
CA TYR A 91 -13.28 24.05 9.46
C TYR A 91 -13.51 22.93 10.49
N VAL A 92 -13.66 21.69 10.04
CA VAL A 92 -13.89 20.55 10.93
C VAL A 92 -12.67 20.26 11.81
N LEU A 93 -11.46 20.44 11.31
CA LEU A 93 -10.23 20.31 12.10
C LEU A 93 -10.14 21.37 13.21
N ALA A 94 -10.61 22.60 12.94
CA ALA A 94 -10.69 23.67 13.93
C ALA A 94 -11.83 23.44 14.95
N GLU A 95 -12.99 22.98 14.47
CA GLU A 95 -14.23 22.79 15.23
C GLU A 95 -14.76 21.34 15.11
N PRO A 96 -14.14 20.34 15.77
CA PRO A 96 -14.47 18.93 15.63
C PRO A 96 -15.91 18.55 15.96
N THR A 97 -16.59 19.34 16.78
CA THR A 97 -18.02 19.16 17.10
C THR A 97 -18.94 19.52 15.94
N ARG A 98 -18.42 20.13 14.89
CA ARG A 98 -19.14 20.46 13.65
C ARG A 98 -18.94 19.43 12.53
N LEU A 99 -18.44 18.24 12.89
CA LEU A 99 -18.27 17.13 11.95
C LEU A 99 -19.62 16.79 11.26
N ASP A 100 -19.57 16.66 9.94
CA ASP A 100 -20.72 16.27 9.12
C ASP A 100 -20.39 15.05 8.23
N ALA A 101 -21.43 14.47 7.62
CA ALA A 101 -21.28 13.29 6.76
C ALA A 101 -20.37 13.53 5.55
N ALA A 102 -20.34 14.77 5.04
CA ALA A 102 -19.52 15.11 3.89
C ALA A 102 -18.02 15.10 4.26
N ALA A 103 -17.68 15.65 5.43
CA ALA A 103 -16.31 15.63 5.94
C ALA A 103 -15.81 14.20 6.21
N VAL A 104 -16.64 13.34 6.84
CA VAL A 104 -16.27 11.92 7.06
C VAL A 104 -16.03 11.21 5.74
N ARG A 105 -16.91 11.38 4.77
CA ARG A 105 -16.78 10.79 3.43
C ARG A 105 -15.49 11.25 2.72
N LEU A 106 -15.21 12.54 2.80
CA LEU A 106 -14.02 13.14 2.22
C LEU A 106 -12.72 12.59 2.86
N LEU A 107 -12.69 12.41 4.19
CA LEU A 107 -11.56 11.80 4.89
C LEU A 107 -11.35 10.34 4.45
N ALA A 108 -12.43 9.58 4.24
CA ALA A 108 -12.35 8.22 3.69
C ALA A 108 -11.82 8.21 2.25
N GLU A 109 -12.23 9.16 1.41
CA GLU A 109 -11.74 9.31 0.04
C GLU A 109 -10.24 9.68 0.00
N VAL A 110 -9.81 10.57 0.90
CA VAL A 110 -8.38 10.89 1.07
C VAL A 110 -7.58 9.64 1.43
N LEU A 111 -8.05 8.82 2.38
CA LEU A 111 -7.40 7.57 2.74
C LEU A 111 -7.34 6.59 1.55
N ALA A 112 -8.43 6.44 0.80
CA ALA A 112 -8.48 5.57 -0.37
C ALA A 112 -7.47 6.02 -1.44
N ALA A 113 -7.29 7.33 -1.65
CA ALA A 113 -6.27 7.86 -2.55
C ALA A 113 -4.84 7.59 -2.05
N GLN A 114 -4.61 7.69 -0.74
CA GLN A 114 -3.30 7.38 -0.14
C GLN A 114 -2.94 5.90 -0.28
N ARG A 115 -3.91 5.00 -0.13
CA ARG A 115 -3.71 3.56 -0.37
C ARG A 115 -3.29 3.26 -1.80
N ARG A 116 -3.89 3.94 -2.80
CA ARG A 116 -3.47 3.79 -4.21
C ARG A 116 -2.10 4.39 -4.52
N LEU A 117 -1.71 5.42 -3.76
CA LEU A 117 -0.39 6.01 -3.89
C LEU A 117 0.71 5.05 -3.43
N ASP A 118 0.43 4.20 -2.44
CA ASP A 118 1.32 3.15 -1.95
C ASP A 118 1.64 2.09 -3.04
N ASP A 119 0.73 1.84 -3.98
CA ASP A 119 1.00 0.96 -5.13
C ASP A 119 2.10 1.54 -6.06
N VAL A 120 2.31 2.86 -6.05
CA VAL A 120 3.22 3.56 -6.97
C VAL A 120 4.50 4.03 -6.29
N LEU A 121 4.43 4.38 -5.01
CA LEU A 121 5.55 4.92 -4.24
C LEU A 121 5.93 3.98 -3.09
N PRO A 122 7.24 3.76 -2.88
CA PRO A 122 7.68 2.92 -1.75
C PRO A 122 7.23 3.48 -0.40
N ALA A 123 6.86 2.60 0.54
CA ALA A 123 6.42 2.98 1.89
C ALA A 123 7.34 3.96 2.62
N PRO A 124 8.69 3.90 2.55
CA PRO A 124 9.55 4.90 3.18
C PRO A 124 9.34 6.33 2.68
N VAL A 125 8.76 6.51 1.49
CA VAL A 125 8.45 7.83 0.90
C VAL A 125 7.16 8.39 1.45
N THR A 126 6.14 7.56 1.58
CA THR A 126 4.78 7.95 1.98
C THR A 126 4.61 7.98 3.50
N LEU A 127 5.27 7.09 4.22
CA LEU A 127 5.11 6.85 5.65
C LEU A 127 5.22 8.12 6.53
N PRO A 128 6.20 9.04 6.37
CA PRO A 128 6.28 10.21 7.24
C PRO A 128 5.06 11.13 7.14
N ALA A 129 4.53 11.32 5.93
CA ALA A 129 3.33 12.11 5.71
C ALA A 129 2.08 11.40 6.26
N MET A 130 2.01 10.08 6.10
CA MET A 130 0.91 9.27 6.60
C MET A 130 0.84 9.26 8.13
N VAL A 131 1.98 9.14 8.82
CA VAL A 131 2.04 9.20 10.29
C VAL A 131 1.57 10.57 10.79
N ALA A 132 1.97 11.67 10.15
CA ALA A 132 1.53 13.00 10.52
C ALA A 132 0.01 13.18 10.32
N GLN A 133 -0.55 12.71 9.21
CA GLN A 133 -1.98 12.74 8.94
C GLN A 133 -2.75 11.86 9.92
N TRP A 134 -2.29 10.65 10.18
CA TRP A 134 -2.88 9.75 11.18
C TRP A 134 -2.95 10.38 12.56
N SER A 135 -1.88 11.03 13.04
CA SER A 135 -1.90 11.77 14.31
C SER A 135 -2.98 12.86 14.34
N THR A 136 -3.14 13.58 13.22
CA THR A 136 -4.21 14.60 13.09
C THR A 136 -5.59 13.96 13.14
N MET A 137 -5.79 12.81 12.49
CA MET A 137 -7.06 12.09 12.49
C MET A 137 -7.41 11.55 13.88
N GLN A 138 -6.44 11.05 14.63
CA GLN A 138 -6.64 10.61 16.03
C GLN A 138 -7.10 11.78 16.89
N GLN A 139 -6.43 12.93 16.83
CA GLN A 139 -6.81 14.13 17.58
C GLN A 139 -8.21 14.65 17.20
N LEU A 140 -8.57 14.54 15.92
CA LEU A 140 -9.91 14.87 15.46
C LEU A 140 -10.95 13.93 16.09
N ALA A 141 -10.71 12.61 16.07
CA ALA A 141 -11.62 11.62 16.63
C ALA A 141 -11.81 11.76 18.14
N GLU A 142 -10.74 12.07 18.90
CA GLU A 142 -10.81 12.32 20.36
C GLU A 142 -11.74 13.49 20.71
N ARG A 143 -11.86 14.48 19.84
CA ARG A 143 -12.62 15.71 20.07
C ARG A 143 -13.97 15.71 19.34
N ALA A 144 -14.19 14.81 18.41
CA ALA A 144 -15.40 14.72 17.62
C ALA A 144 -16.59 14.28 18.50
N ALA A 145 -17.74 14.90 18.27
CA ALA A 145 -18.99 14.57 18.94
C ALA A 145 -20.17 14.65 17.95
N GLY A 146 -21.28 14.02 18.31
CA GLY A 146 -22.50 14.08 17.51
C GLY A 146 -22.69 12.83 16.64
N PRO A 147 -23.66 12.86 15.69
CA PRO A 147 -24.14 11.66 15.01
C PRO A 147 -23.12 10.98 14.06
N TYR A 148 -22.08 11.69 13.66
CA TYR A 148 -21.08 11.20 12.73
C TYR A 148 -19.76 10.77 13.39
N ALA A 149 -19.65 10.92 14.74
CA ALA A 149 -18.42 10.54 15.45
C ALA A 149 -18.10 9.05 15.30
N GLY A 150 -19.10 8.15 15.34
CA GLY A 150 -18.90 6.72 15.11
C GLY A 150 -18.31 6.41 13.74
N GLN A 151 -18.84 7.02 12.68
CA GLN A 151 -18.32 6.87 11.32
C GLN A 151 -16.89 7.42 11.16
N LEU A 152 -16.56 8.52 11.86
CA LEU A 152 -15.19 9.02 11.90
C LEU A 152 -14.25 8.01 12.59
N HIS A 153 -14.67 7.37 13.68
CA HIS A 153 -13.87 6.34 14.35
C HIS A 153 -13.58 5.15 13.42
N GLU A 154 -14.54 4.72 12.58
CA GLU A 154 -14.31 3.70 11.55
C GLU A 154 -13.20 4.14 10.58
N VAL A 155 -13.29 5.36 10.04
CA VAL A 155 -12.28 5.91 9.13
C VAL A 155 -10.91 6.00 9.82
N VAL A 156 -10.86 6.43 11.08
CA VAL A 156 -9.59 6.52 11.83
C VAL A 156 -9.00 5.15 12.12
N ALA A 157 -9.82 4.15 12.40
CA ALA A 157 -9.38 2.76 12.56
C ALA A 157 -8.76 2.21 11.27
N GLU A 158 -9.34 2.53 10.11
CA GLU A 158 -8.77 2.20 8.81
C GLU A 158 -7.44 2.95 8.53
N TRP A 159 -7.30 4.21 8.96
CA TRP A 159 -6.03 4.95 8.89
C TRP A 159 -4.96 4.29 9.74
N THR A 160 -5.32 3.88 10.97
CA THR A 160 -4.41 3.17 11.87
C THR A 160 -3.92 1.87 11.25
N GLN A 161 -4.82 1.08 10.69
CA GLN A 161 -4.48 -0.16 9.99
C GLN A 161 -3.53 0.10 8.80
N PHE A 162 -3.79 1.14 7.99
CA PHE A 162 -2.96 1.45 6.84
C PHE A 162 -1.56 1.94 7.24
N VAL A 163 -1.43 2.74 8.30
CA VAL A 163 -0.11 3.13 8.84
C VAL A 163 0.65 1.90 9.34
N GLY A 164 -0.04 0.94 9.97
CA GLY A 164 0.55 -0.34 10.36
C GLY A 164 1.10 -1.14 9.17
N TRP A 165 0.38 -1.16 8.04
CA TRP A 165 0.83 -1.73 6.77
C TRP A 165 2.09 -1.03 6.25
N LEU A 166 2.11 0.29 6.17
CA LEU A 166 3.26 1.05 5.69
C LEU A 166 4.53 0.81 6.52
N HIS A 167 4.39 0.68 7.85
CA HIS A 167 5.51 0.26 8.70
C HIS A 167 5.97 -1.15 8.37
N ALA A 168 5.05 -2.09 8.13
CA ALA A 168 5.39 -3.47 7.77
C ALA A 168 6.15 -3.53 6.43
N GLU A 169 5.68 -2.80 5.42
CA GLU A 169 6.33 -2.72 4.12
C GLU A 169 7.70 -2.02 4.20
N ALA A 170 7.82 -0.98 5.01
CA ALA A 170 9.09 -0.31 5.30
C ALA A 170 10.06 -1.15 6.16
N ARG A 171 9.68 -2.36 6.59
CA ARG A 171 10.45 -3.25 7.48
C ARG A 171 10.71 -2.67 8.87
N ASN A 172 9.86 -1.76 9.31
CA ASN A 172 9.81 -1.26 10.68
C ASN A 172 8.91 -2.21 11.50
N ASP A 173 9.30 -3.48 11.60
CA ASP A 173 8.46 -4.58 12.12
C ASP A 173 7.95 -4.31 13.55
N GLY A 174 8.76 -3.64 14.39
CA GLY A 174 8.38 -3.29 15.77
C GLY A 174 7.21 -2.31 15.82
N GLU A 175 7.33 -1.22 15.08
CA GLU A 175 6.29 -0.19 14.94
C GLU A 175 5.05 -0.76 14.26
N ALA A 176 5.22 -1.57 13.21
CA ALA A 176 4.12 -2.25 12.53
C ALA A 176 3.26 -3.06 13.51
N ILE A 177 3.89 -3.88 14.35
CA ILE A 177 3.19 -4.71 15.34
C ILE A 177 2.43 -3.83 16.34
N GLN A 178 3.04 -2.76 16.86
CA GLN A 178 2.38 -1.88 17.82
C GLN A 178 1.18 -1.15 17.22
N VAL A 179 1.34 -0.59 16.02
CA VAL A 179 0.24 0.10 15.33
C VAL A 179 -0.88 -0.85 14.93
N LEU A 180 -0.54 -2.08 14.48
CA LEU A 180 -1.55 -3.09 14.16
C LEU A 180 -2.28 -3.63 15.41
N ILE A 181 -1.65 -3.68 16.59
CA ILE A 181 -2.34 -3.98 17.85
C ILE A 181 -3.38 -2.88 18.16
N GLU A 182 -3.01 -1.62 18.00
CA GLU A 182 -3.94 -0.51 18.17
C GLU A 182 -5.08 -0.56 17.15
N ALA A 183 -4.77 -0.86 15.88
CA ALA A 183 -5.77 -1.04 14.84
C ALA A 183 -6.77 -2.16 15.16
N ALA A 184 -6.31 -3.29 15.72
CA ALA A 184 -7.18 -4.39 16.16
C ALA A 184 -8.15 -3.90 17.24
N ARG A 185 -7.66 -3.18 18.25
CA ARG A 185 -8.48 -2.62 19.33
C ARG A 185 -9.54 -1.65 18.79
N GLN A 186 -9.16 -0.82 17.81
CA GLN A 186 -10.08 0.12 17.16
C GLN A 186 -11.11 -0.60 16.29
N ALA A 187 -10.72 -1.64 15.54
CA ALA A 187 -11.62 -2.45 14.73
C ALA A 187 -12.70 -3.12 15.60
N ASP A 188 -12.32 -3.65 16.76
CA ASP A 188 -13.24 -4.22 17.75
C ASP A 188 -14.20 -3.14 18.30
N ALA A 189 -13.69 -1.95 18.60
CA ALA A 189 -14.48 -0.85 19.13
C ALA A 189 -15.55 -0.33 18.15
N VAL A 190 -15.32 -0.46 16.84
CA VAL A 190 -16.27 -0.05 15.79
C VAL A 190 -17.06 -1.24 15.21
N ASP A 191 -16.90 -2.45 15.76
CA ASP A 191 -17.54 -3.69 15.32
C ASP A 191 -17.37 -3.97 13.82
N SER A 192 -16.15 -3.74 13.30
CA SER A 192 -15.81 -3.95 11.88
C SER A 192 -15.06 -5.26 11.64
N GLY A 193 -15.80 -6.32 11.30
CA GLY A 193 -15.23 -7.62 10.95
C GLY A 193 -14.23 -7.57 9.79
N PRO A 194 -14.54 -6.89 8.66
CA PRO A 194 -13.59 -6.77 7.56
C PRO A 194 -12.29 -6.08 7.96
N LEU A 195 -12.35 -5.05 8.82
CA LEU A 195 -11.15 -4.36 9.30
C LEU A 195 -10.36 -5.23 10.27
N ALA A 196 -11.02 -5.92 11.19
CA ALA A 196 -10.37 -6.85 12.12
C ALA A 196 -9.65 -7.97 11.38
N ALA A 197 -10.28 -8.59 10.37
CA ALA A 197 -9.66 -9.59 9.51
C ALA A 197 -8.42 -9.01 8.78
N GLN A 198 -8.53 -7.81 8.23
CA GLN A 198 -7.42 -7.19 7.51
C GLN A 198 -6.23 -6.83 8.42
N VAL A 199 -6.49 -6.44 9.66
CA VAL A 199 -5.44 -6.21 10.65
C VAL A 199 -4.67 -7.50 10.94
N GLU A 200 -5.37 -8.62 11.15
CA GLU A 200 -4.72 -9.92 11.37
C GLU A 200 -3.98 -10.40 10.11
N ASN A 201 -4.52 -10.16 8.91
CA ASN A 201 -3.85 -10.43 7.65
C ASN A 201 -2.49 -9.70 7.59
N PHE A 202 -2.43 -8.42 7.92
CA PHE A 202 -1.17 -7.66 7.91
C PHE A 202 -0.20 -8.10 9.02
N ARG A 203 -0.68 -8.54 10.18
CA ARG A 203 0.18 -9.19 11.18
C ARG A 203 0.76 -10.51 10.65
N GLY A 204 -0.02 -11.28 9.92
CA GLY A 204 0.45 -12.47 9.21
C GLY A 204 1.52 -12.14 8.17
N TYR A 205 1.36 -11.04 7.43
CA TYR A 205 2.37 -10.54 6.49
C TYR A 205 3.68 -10.20 7.21
N VAL A 206 3.66 -9.49 8.34
CA VAL A 206 4.86 -9.21 9.16
C VAL A 206 5.58 -10.51 9.54
N GLU A 207 4.83 -11.52 10.00
CA GLU A 207 5.42 -12.81 10.36
C GLU A 207 6.00 -13.56 9.14
N ARG A 208 5.39 -13.41 7.97
CA ARG A 208 5.94 -13.95 6.71
C ARG A 208 7.25 -13.28 6.33
N GLN A 209 7.33 -11.96 6.43
CA GLN A 209 8.55 -11.19 6.20
C GLN A 209 9.68 -11.54 7.19
N ARG A 210 9.33 -12.00 8.39
CA ARG A 210 10.26 -12.47 9.44
C ARG A 210 10.66 -13.94 9.28
N GLY A 211 10.06 -14.66 8.32
CA GLY A 211 10.29 -16.08 8.14
C GLY A 211 9.79 -16.93 9.32
N ASN A 212 8.67 -16.54 9.94
CA ASN A 212 8.05 -17.26 11.06
C ASN A 212 6.78 -18.02 10.63
N PRO A 213 6.88 -19.29 10.18
CA PRO A 213 5.72 -20.03 9.69
C PRO A 213 4.60 -20.22 10.72
N ARG A 214 4.96 -20.36 12.01
CA ARG A 214 3.95 -20.48 13.08
C ARG A 214 3.16 -19.19 13.27
N GLY A 215 3.82 -18.04 13.12
CA GLY A 215 3.18 -16.73 13.13
C GLY A 215 2.26 -16.54 11.93
N ILE A 216 2.70 -16.97 10.73
CA ILE A 216 1.90 -16.98 9.51
C ILE A 216 0.58 -17.74 9.76
N VAL A 217 0.67 -19.00 10.17
CA VAL A 217 -0.50 -19.84 10.45
C VAL A 217 -1.42 -19.16 11.48
N ARG A 218 -0.88 -18.71 12.60
CA ARG A 218 -1.67 -18.10 13.68
C ARG A 218 -2.49 -16.92 13.18
N HIS A 219 -1.85 -15.95 12.53
CA HIS A 219 -2.51 -14.71 12.18
C HIS A 219 -3.47 -14.88 10.99
N PHE A 220 -3.08 -15.61 9.95
CA PHE A 220 -3.98 -15.84 8.81
C PHE A 220 -5.17 -16.75 9.16
N LEU A 221 -5.02 -17.72 10.07
CA LEU A 221 -6.18 -18.45 10.60
C LEU A 221 -7.09 -17.56 11.45
N THR A 222 -6.51 -16.66 12.25
CA THR A 222 -7.32 -15.69 13.00
C THR A 222 -8.11 -14.81 12.04
N ALA A 223 -7.48 -14.28 10.99
CA ALA A 223 -8.15 -13.50 9.95
C ALA A 223 -9.25 -14.29 9.25
N TYR A 224 -8.96 -15.53 8.84
CA TYR A 224 -9.92 -16.43 8.18
C TYR A 224 -11.16 -16.70 9.02
N HIS A 225 -11.00 -16.87 10.33
CA HIS A 225 -12.11 -17.15 11.27
C HIS A 225 -12.74 -15.88 11.87
N THR A 226 -12.27 -14.69 11.52
CA THR A 226 -12.82 -13.44 12.05
C THR A 226 -14.30 -13.30 11.67
N PRO A 227 -15.22 -13.11 12.63
CA PRO A 227 -16.62 -12.86 12.34
C PRO A 227 -16.79 -11.61 11.46
N GLY A 228 -17.66 -11.68 10.45
CA GLY A 228 -17.88 -10.55 9.54
C GLY A 228 -16.81 -10.35 8.45
N ALA A 229 -15.72 -11.14 8.44
CA ALA A 229 -14.80 -11.16 7.30
C ALA A 229 -15.54 -11.58 6.02
N THR A 230 -15.26 -10.90 4.90
CA THR A 230 -15.87 -11.22 3.60
C THR A 230 -15.39 -12.56 3.06
N ALA A 231 -16.14 -13.21 2.17
CA ALA A 231 -15.70 -14.44 1.53
C ALA A 231 -14.38 -14.24 0.78
N LEU A 232 -14.21 -13.09 0.14
CA LEU A 232 -12.99 -12.72 -0.57
C LEU A 232 -11.76 -12.65 0.36
N GLN A 233 -11.89 -12.04 1.55
CA GLN A 233 -10.83 -12.03 2.56
C GLN A 233 -10.51 -13.45 3.04
N ARG A 234 -11.53 -14.24 3.35
CA ARG A 234 -11.36 -15.63 3.79
C ARG A 234 -10.61 -16.49 2.76
N VAL A 235 -10.92 -16.36 1.47
CA VAL A 235 -10.15 -17.05 0.42
C VAL A 235 -8.67 -16.68 0.50
N GLY A 236 -8.35 -15.38 0.57
CA GLY A 236 -6.97 -14.92 0.68
C GLY A 236 -6.26 -15.45 1.94
N ASP A 237 -6.94 -15.36 3.09
CA ASP A 237 -6.38 -15.74 4.38
C ASP A 237 -6.20 -17.28 4.49
N ALA A 238 -7.13 -18.09 3.97
CA ALA A 238 -6.99 -19.53 3.91
C ALA A 238 -5.77 -19.94 3.06
N VAL A 239 -5.57 -19.32 1.90
CA VAL A 239 -4.40 -19.56 1.03
C VAL A 239 -3.09 -19.21 1.75
N GLN A 240 -3.05 -18.09 2.47
CA GLN A 240 -1.87 -17.66 3.21
C GLN A 240 -1.59 -18.59 4.43
N ALA A 241 -2.64 -19.03 5.14
CA ALA A 241 -2.49 -20.00 6.22
C ALA A 241 -2.00 -21.36 5.67
N ALA A 242 -2.51 -21.79 4.52
CA ALA A 242 -2.05 -23.00 3.83
C ALA A 242 -0.56 -22.90 3.47
N HIS A 243 -0.07 -21.77 3.00
CA HIS A 243 1.35 -21.52 2.79
C HIS A 243 2.15 -21.72 4.10
N GLY A 244 1.67 -21.14 5.20
CA GLY A 244 2.31 -21.31 6.52
C GLY A 244 2.37 -22.77 6.97
N PHE A 245 1.30 -23.56 6.81
CA PHE A 245 1.29 -24.98 7.11
C PHE A 245 2.22 -25.80 6.20
N ALA A 246 2.27 -25.46 4.91
CA ALA A 246 3.19 -26.09 3.98
C ALA A 246 4.66 -25.88 4.39
N LEU A 247 5.02 -24.65 4.82
CA LEU A 247 6.35 -24.36 5.37
C LEU A 247 6.68 -25.12 6.66
N LEU A 248 5.66 -25.48 7.45
CA LEU A 248 5.81 -26.34 8.64
C LEU A 248 5.87 -27.83 8.31
N GLY A 249 5.69 -28.22 7.05
CA GLY A 249 5.60 -29.61 6.61
C GLY A 249 4.25 -30.27 6.88
N ASP A 250 3.25 -29.53 7.37
CA ASP A 250 1.88 -30.03 7.57
C ASP A 250 1.08 -29.97 6.27
N ARG A 251 1.37 -30.93 5.40
CA ARG A 251 0.70 -31.06 4.11
C ARG A 251 -0.81 -31.26 4.23
N HIS A 252 -1.27 -31.99 5.27
CA HIS A 252 -2.69 -32.26 5.44
C HIS A 252 -3.49 -31.00 5.68
N SER A 253 -3.08 -30.19 6.66
CA SER A 253 -3.72 -28.91 6.95
C SER A 253 -3.62 -27.93 5.80
N ALA A 254 -2.47 -27.87 5.11
CA ALA A 254 -2.28 -27.00 3.94
C ALA A 254 -3.27 -27.33 2.81
N VAL A 255 -3.37 -28.62 2.43
CA VAL A 255 -4.29 -29.06 1.36
C VAL A 255 -5.76 -28.87 1.77
N GLY A 256 -6.10 -29.11 3.04
CA GLY A 256 -7.44 -28.87 3.57
C GLY A 256 -7.87 -27.40 3.39
N LEU A 257 -7.03 -26.45 3.80
CA LEU A 257 -7.32 -25.02 3.64
C LEU A 257 -7.38 -24.56 2.18
N LEU A 258 -6.57 -25.12 1.29
CA LEU A 258 -6.69 -24.85 -0.15
C LEU A 258 -8.03 -25.36 -0.70
N GLY A 259 -8.54 -26.47 -0.20
CA GLY A 259 -9.89 -26.97 -0.50
C GLY A 259 -10.97 -26.00 -0.02
N GLU A 260 -10.91 -25.57 1.25
CA GLU A 260 -11.85 -24.59 1.82
C GLU A 260 -11.82 -23.26 1.03
N ALA A 261 -10.64 -22.77 0.65
CA ALA A 261 -10.51 -21.57 -0.21
C ALA A 261 -11.19 -21.77 -1.58
N SER A 262 -11.04 -22.96 -2.17
CA SER A 262 -11.72 -23.29 -3.44
C SER A 262 -13.24 -23.29 -3.30
N ASP A 263 -13.77 -23.84 -2.22
CA ASP A 263 -15.21 -23.90 -1.95
C ASP A 263 -15.82 -22.50 -1.75
N LEU A 264 -15.04 -21.54 -1.24
CA LEU A 264 -15.46 -20.15 -1.06
C LEU A 264 -15.35 -19.30 -2.32
N THR A 265 -14.69 -19.77 -3.37
CA THR A 265 -14.39 -18.95 -4.57
C THR A 265 -15.65 -18.42 -5.25
N GLU A 266 -16.70 -19.23 -5.39
CA GLU A 266 -17.97 -18.82 -6.02
C GLU A 266 -18.68 -17.70 -5.21
N ALA A 267 -18.62 -17.75 -3.88
CA ALA A 267 -19.15 -16.70 -3.02
C ALA A 267 -18.30 -15.42 -3.13
N ALA A 268 -16.98 -15.57 -3.14
CA ALA A 268 -16.04 -14.46 -3.24
C ALA A 268 -16.15 -13.71 -4.59
N GLU A 269 -16.43 -14.41 -5.71
CA GLU A 269 -16.63 -13.79 -7.03
C GLU A 269 -17.87 -12.89 -7.10
N ARG A 270 -18.84 -13.08 -6.21
CA ARG A 270 -20.05 -12.25 -6.12
C ARG A 270 -19.88 -11.02 -5.24
N GLU A 271 -18.80 -10.96 -4.47
CA GLU A 271 -18.50 -9.85 -3.57
C GLU A 271 -17.61 -8.82 -4.24
N GLN A 272 -17.81 -7.55 -3.89
CA GLN A 272 -16.83 -6.50 -4.19
C GLN A 272 -15.76 -6.48 -3.08
N ALA A 273 -14.51 -6.34 -3.47
CA ALA A 273 -13.44 -6.15 -2.51
C ALA A 273 -13.74 -4.92 -1.62
N PRO A 274 -13.61 -5.04 -0.31
CA PRO A 274 -13.72 -3.88 0.57
C PRO A 274 -12.74 -2.78 0.15
N VAL A 275 -13.11 -1.52 0.33
CA VAL A 275 -12.23 -0.37 -0.03
C VAL A 275 -10.86 -0.49 0.66
N LEU A 276 -10.85 -0.98 1.88
CA LEU A 276 -9.63 -1.21 2.67
C LEU A 276 -8.75 -2.37 2.14
N ALA A 277 -9.30 -3.21 1.25
CA ALA A 277 -8.63 -4.38 0.68
C ALA A 277 -8.89 -4.49 -0.84
N TYR A 278 -8.86 -3.36 -1.54
CA TYR A 278 -9.15 -3.25 -2.98
C TYR A 278 -8.23 -4.11 -3.88
N TRP A 279 -7.05 -4.46 -3.38
CA TRP A 279 -6.10 -5.36 -4.08
C TRP A 279 -6.51 -6.83 -4.04
N LEU A 280 -7.43 -7.23 -3.15
CA LEU A 280 -7.93 -8.59 -3.08
C LEU A 280 -8.76 -8.89 -4.34
N THR A 281 -8.12 -9.56 -5.28
CA THR A 281 -8.69 -9.99 -6.54
C THR A 281 -8.37 -11.47 -6.75
N PRO A 282 -9.10 -12.17 -7.61
CA PRO A 282 -8.73 -13.54 -8.00
C PRO A 282 -7.29 -13.64 -8.52
N THR A 283 -6.82 -12.62 -9.22
CA THR A 283 -5.44 -12.50 -9.69
C THR A 283 -4.44 -12.43 -8.55
N PHE A 284 -4.71 -11.61 -7.52
CA PHE A 284 -3.88 -11.52 -6.33
C PHE A 284 -3.80 -12.88 -5.59
N SER A 285 -4.94 -13.55 -5.41
CA SER A 285 -5.01 -14.85 -4.73
C SER A 285 -4.14 -15.92 -5.42
N ARG A 286 -3.96 -15.84 -6.74
CA ARG A 286 -3.06 -16.75 -7.46
C ARG A 286 -1.62 -16.65 -7.02
N MET A 287 -1.13 -15.47 -6.65
CA MET A 287 0.24 -15.32 -6.17
C MET A 287 0.44 -16.04 -4.84
N GLY A 288 -0.52 -15.92 -3.92
CA GLY A 288 -0.53 -16.67 -2.68
C GLY A 288 -0.59 -18.19 -2.89
N LEU A 289 -1.46 -18.66 -3.81
CA LEU A 289 -1.53 -20.06 -4.23
C LEU A 289 -0.17 -20.54 -4.76
N GLY A 290 0.51 -19.72 -5.56
CA GLY A 290 1.84 -20.03 -6.07
C GLY A 290 2.85 -20.31 -4.97
N LEU A 291 2.91 -19.47 -3.93
CA LEU A 291 3.76 -19.71 -2.76
C LEU A 291 3.39 -20.98 -2.01
N ALA A 292 2.09 -21.23 -1.81
CA ALA A 292 1.62 -22.42 -1.12
C ALA A 292 2.00 -23.70 -1.89
N TYR A 293 1.81 -23.75 -3.21
CA TYR A 293 2.19 -24.91 -4.02
C TYR A 293 3.71 -25.11 -4.06
N LEU A 294 4.52 -24.06 -4.18
CA LEU A 294 5.98 -24.19 -4.09
C LEU A 294 6.39 -24.80 -2.74
N ALA A 295 5.82 -24.32 -1.63
CA ALA A 295 6.12 -24.88 -0.30
C ALA A 295 5.64 -26.32 -0.12
N LEU A 296 4.58 -26.73 -0.84
CA LEU A 296 4.10 -28.14 -0.91
C LEU A 296 4.96 -29.03 -1.82
N GLY A 297 5.95 -28.48 -2.53
CA GLY A 297 6.79 -29.20 -3.48
C GLY A 297 6.17 -29.38 -4.87
N ASP A 298 5.01 -28.79 -5.14
CA ASP A 298 4.41 -28.76 -6.48
C ASP A 298 4.93 -27.54 -7.26
N THR A 299 6.15 -27.69 -7.77
CA THR A 299 6.85 -26.62 -8.49
C THR A 299 6.11 -26.16 -9.75
N SER A 300 5.47 -27.10 -10.47
CA SER A 300 4.73 -26.75 -11.70
C SER A 300 3.53 -25.86 -11.40
N ALA A 301 2.65 -26.30 -10.49
CA ALA A 301 1.49 -25.51 -10.08
C ALA A 301 1.91 -24.16 -9.45
N GLY A 302 3.00 -24.16 -8.68
CA GLY A 302 3.56 -22.95 -8.09
C GLY A 302 3.97 -21.92 -9.12
N ILE A 303 4.79 -22.32 -10.11
CA ILE A 303 5.24 -21.45 -11.21
C ILE A 303 4.06 -20.92 -12.03
N ASP A 304 3.11 -21.77 -12.39
CA ASP A 304 1.97 -21.38 -13.21
C ASP A 304 1.09 -20.34 -12.50
N ASN A 305 0.81 -20.55 -11.20
CA ASN A 305 0.04 -19.59 -10.42
C ASN A 305 0.77 -18.26 -10.25
N LEU A 306 2.08 -18.25 -9.96
CA LEU A 306 2.87 -17.02 -9.86
C LEU A 306 2.93 -16.26 -11.19
N ARG A 307 3.14 -16.95 -12.31
CA ARG A 307 3.16 -16.31 -13.64
C ARG A 307 1.82 -15.65 -13.97
N VAL A 308 0.72 -16.38 -13.81
CA VAL A 308 -0.62 -15.85 -14.09
C VAL A 308 -0.95 -14.69 -13.14
N GLY A 309 -0.65 -14.84 -11.86
CA GLY A 309 -0.89 -13.78 -10.87
C GLY A 309 -0.12 -12.50 -11.17
N LEU A 310 1.20 -12.59 -11.39
CA LEU A 310 2.04 -11.43 -11.68
C LEU A 310 1.69 -10.77 -13.03
N ALA A 311 1.39 -11.56 -14.07
CA ALA A 311 1.03 -11.03 -15.38
C ALA A 311 -0.33 -10.32 -15.39
N GLY A 312 -1.25 -10.73 -14.51
CA GLY A 312 -2.59 -10.17 -14.41
C GLY A 312 -2.70 -8.95 -13.51
N LEU A 313 -1.62 -8.50 -12.87
CA LEU A 313 -1.65 -7.28 -12.05
C LEU A 313 -1.91 -6.02 -12.89
N PRO A 314 -2.69 -5.07 -12.37
CA PRO A 314 -2.84 -3.74 -12.97
C PRO A 314 -1.48 -3.07 -13.17
N PRO A 315 -1.34 -2.17 -14.17
CA PRO A 315 -0.06 -1.54 -14.50
C PRO A 315 0.60 -0.80 -13.33
N ASP A 316 -0.21 -0.15 -12.48
CA ASP A 316 0.21 0.59 -11.29
C ASP A 316 0.70 -0.31 -10.15
N GLN A 317 0.28 -1.57 -10.10
CA GLN A 317 0.69 -2.55 -9.09
C GLN A 317 1.84 -3.46 -9.52
N ARG A 318 2.18 -3.49 -10.81
CA ARG A 318 3.18 -4.44 -11.32
C ARG A 318 4.55 -4.29 -10.66
N ASP A 319 4.94 -3.06 -10.34
CA ASP A 319 6.25 -2.74 -9.77
C ASP A 319 6.18 -2.35 -8.29
N ALA A 320 5.01 -2.52 -7.65
CA ALA A 320 4.84 -2.28 -6.23
C ALA A 320 5.81 -3.14 -5.39
N ALA A 321 6.33 -2.58 -4.30
CA ALA A 321 7.36 -3.22 -3.48
C ALA A 321 6.91 -4.58 -2.92
N TRP A 322 5.63 -4.71 -2.55
CA TRP A 322 5.04 -5.95 -2.05
C TRP A 322 5.02 -7.09 -3.09
N THR A 323 5.16 -6.81 -4.41
CA THR A 323 5.24 -7.86 -5.44
C THR A 323 6.61 -8.54 -5.52
N GLN A 324 7.64 -7.96 -4.92
CA GLN A 324 9.01 -8.44 -5.03
C GLN A 324 9.18 -9.87 -4.49
N GLU A 325 8.49 -10.23 -3.41
CA GLU A 325 8.51 -11.57 -2.83
C GLU A 325 8.07 -12.63 -3.85
N TYR A 326 6.97 -12.39 -4.55
CA TYR A 326 6.43 -13.32 -5.55
C TYR A 326 7.34 -13.45 -6.77
N ARG A 327 7.95 -12.35 -7.20
CA ARG A 327 8.95 -12.35 -8.30
C ARG A 327 10.20 -13.14 -7.93
N GLN A 328 10.69 -12.97 -6.70
CA GLN A 328 11.84 -13.73 -6.20
C GLN A 328 11.51 -15.23 -6.12
N ALA A 329 10.34 -15.59 -5.58
CA ALA A 329 9.90 -16.98 -5.52
C ALA A 329 9.82 -17.60 -6.92
N LEU A 330 9.26 -16.88 -7.91
CA LEU A 330 9.21 -17.33 -9.30
C LEU A 330 10.60 -17.50 -9.90
N ALA A 331 11.50 -16.54 -9.70
CA ALA A 331 12.87 -16.61 -10.22
C ALA A 331 13.64 -17.81 -9.65
N VAL A 332 13.53 -18.05 -8.32
CA VAL A 332 14.15 -19.21 -7.67
C VAL A 332 13.57 -20.54 -8.19
N ALA A 333 12.27 -20.62 -8.45
CA ALA A 333 11.61 -21.83 -8.92
C ALA A 333 11.88 -22.15 -10.39
N THR A 334 12.30 -21.16 -11.18
CA THR A 334 12.59 -21.32 -12.62
C THR A 334 14.08 -21.49 -12.95
N GLY A 335 14.98 -21.35 -11.95
CA GLY A 335 16.39 -21.65 -12.02
C GLY A 335 17.28 -20.71 -12.65
#